data_72e80b4d99adcb3168f52034d7b84a83
#
_entry.id   72e80b4d99adcb3168f52034d7b84a83
#
_cell.length_a   1.000
_cell.length_b   1.000
_cell.length_c   1.000
_cell.angle_alpha   90.00
_cell.angle_beta   90.00
_cell.angle_gamma   90.00
#
_symmetry.space_group_name_H-M   'P 1'
#
loop_
_entity.id
_entity.type
_entity.pdbx_description
1 polymer ?
#
loop_
_entity_poly.entity_id
_entity_poly.type
_entity_poly.pdbx_seq_one_letter_code
_entity_poly.pdbx_strand_id
1 'polypeptide(L)'
;MAQTPDFKYAPMFQLGKDETEYYLLTKEGISTGEFEGNEILKVTPEALTRLSNVAFRDVNFLLRRAHNEQVAKILTDPEASDNDKYVALTFLRNAEVAAKGKLPFCQDTGTAIIHGEKGQHVWTGFCDEEALSKGVYKTYTEENLRYSQNAPLNMYDEVNTRCNLPAQIDIEATEGNEYRFLCVVKGGGSANKTYFYQQTKALIQNPGTLIPFLIDKMKSLGTAACPPYHIAFVIGGTSAEKNLLTVKLASTHYYDSLPTTGDETGRAFRDVELEKLLLDEAYKIGLGAQFGGKYFAHDIRVIRLPRHGASCPVGLGVSCSADRNIKAKINRDGIWIEKLDDNPGELIPEELRRAGEGNAVKIDLDQPMSQVLKELTKYPVSTRVSLTGTIIVARDIAHAKLKARLDQTGDLPQYIKDHPVLYAGPAKTPEGMPCGSMGPTTANRMDPYVDEFQDHGGSMIMIAKGNRTQAVTDACKKHGGFYLGSIGGPAAILSMNSIKSIECVEFPEIGMEAVWKIRVEDFPAFILVDDKGNDFFTQLKPWTPTCNH
;
A
#
# COMPACT_ATOMS: atom_id res chain seq x y z
N MET A 1 -18.46 -50.10 -6.11
CA MET A 1 -18.51 -48.85 -5.32
C MET A 1 -17.12 -48.60 -4.78
N ALA A 2 -16.60 -47.40 -4.92
CA ALA A 2 -15.30 -47.05 -4.30
C ALA A 2 -15.44 -47.16 -2.77
N GLN A 3 -14.47 -47.81 -2.12
CA GLN A 3 -14.46 -47.97 -0.68
C GLN A 3 -14.37 -46.60 -0.02
N THR A 4 -15.22 -46.29 0.97
CA THR A 4 -15.14 -45.05 1.73
C THR A 4 -13.79 -45.00 2.44
N PRO A 5 -12.99 -43.94 2.26
CA PRO A 5 -11.71 -43.82 2.95
C PRO A 5 -11.94 -43.70 4.47
N ASP A 6 -11.00 -44.22 5.26
CA ASP A 6 -10.97 -44.00 6.70
C ASP A 6 -10.85 -42.53 7.04
N PHE A 7 -11.47 -42.10 8.15
CA PHE A 7 -11.32 -40.72 8.63
C PHE A 7 -9.86 -40.42 8.98
N LYS A 8 -9.31 -39.42 8.32
CA LYS A 8 -7.95 -38.90 8.58
C LYS A 8 -8.02 -37.36 8.53
N TYR A 9 -7.80 -36.73 9.67
CA TYR A 9 -7.71 -35.28 9.72
C TYR A 9 -6.31 -34.81 9.24
N ALA A 10 -6.31 -33.78 8.39
CA ALA A 10 -5.12 -33.02 8.03
C ALA A 10 -5.49 -31.52 7.96
N PRO A 11 -4.74 -30.62 8.60
CA PRO A 11 -4.99 -29.18 8.47
C PRO A 11 -4.72 -28.73 7.04
N MET A 12 -5.55 -27.80 6.54
CA MET A 12 -5.39 -27.24 5.20
C MET A 12 -4.06 -26.51 5.04
N PHE A 13 -3.67 -25.73 6.05
CA PHE A 13 -2.42 -24.96 6.06
C PHE A 13 -1.39 -25.65 6.96
N GLN A 14 -0.46 -26.36 6.34
CA GLN A 14 0.63 -27.05 7.01
C GLN A 14 1.88 -26.18 6.94
N LEU A 15 1.99 -25.21 7.86
CA LEU A 15 3.10 -24.29 7.91
C LEU A 15 4.36 -24.97 8.47
N GLY A 16 5.51 -24.63 7.92
CA GLY A 16 6.83 -25.00 8.46
C GLY A 16 7.17 -24.21 9.71
N LYS A 17 8.41 -24.36 10.16
CA LYS A 17 8.93 -23.62 11.33
C LYS A 17 8.93 -22.11 11.05
N ASP A 18 8.52 -21.34 12.06
CA ASP A 18 8.64 -19.89 12.02
C ASP A 18 10.08 -19.46 12.30
N GLU A 19 10.75 -18.88 11.31
CA GLU A 19 12.14 -18.40 11.39
C GLU A 19 12.21 -16.88 11.69
N THR A 20 11.09 -16.26 12.06
CA THR A 20 11.03 -14.83 12.37
C THR A 20 11.87 -14.47 13.59
N GLU A 21 12.69 -13.43 13.48
CA GLU A 21 13.42 -12.87 14.62
C GLU A 21 12.48 -12.01 15.47
N TYR A 22 12.40 -12.32 16.77
CA TYR A 22 11.57 -11.60 17.73
C TYR A 22 12.41 -10.97 18.83
N TYR A 23 11.92 -9.86 19.36
CA TYR A 23 12.41 -9.32 20.63
C TYR A 23 11.35 -9.43 21.72
N LEU A 24 11.79 -9.59 22.97
CA LEU A 24 10.91 -9.63 24.13
C LEU A 24 10.42 -8.21 24.46
N LEU A 25 9.11 -7.97 24.30
CA LEU A 25 8.51 -6.68 24.67
C LEU A 25 8.35 -6.55 26.19
N THR A 26 7.77 -7.56 26.84
CA THR A 26 7.54 -7.58 28.29
C THR A 26 7.06 -8.96 28.75
N LYS A 27 7.21 -9.22 30.05
CA LYS A 27 6.59 -10.36 30.75
C LYS A 27 5.34 -9.95 31.54
N GLU A 28 5.07 -8.65 31.66
CA GLU A 28 3.92 -8.13 32.40
C GLU A 28 2.60 -8.60 31.82
N GLY A 29 1.67 -8.99 32.68
CA GLY A 29 0.35 -9.46 32.29
C GLY A 29 0.31 -10.90 31.78
N ILE A 30 1.42 -11.64 31.88
CA ILE A 30 1.55 -13.05 31.50
C ILE A 30 1.79 -13.89 32.74
N SER A 31 1.02 -14.93 32.91
CA SER A 31 1.21 -15.93 33.97
C SER A 31 0.74 -17.31 33.49
N THR A 32 1.11 -18.35 34.20
CA THR A 32 0.64 -19.71 33.91
C THR A 32 -0.13 -20.26 35.11
N GLY A 33 -1.03 -21.16 34.83
CA GLY A 33 -1.78 -21.95 35.79
C GLY A 33 -1.90 -23.38 35.28
N GLU A 34 -2.55 -24.25 36.04
CA GLU A 34 -2.80 -25.63 35.65
C GLU A 34 -4.30 -25.92 35.71
N PHE A 35 -4.82 -26.62 34.72
CA PHE A 35 -6.16 -27.13 34.69
C PHE A 35 -6.17 -28.55 34.09
N GLU A 36 -6.68 -29.54 34.83
CA GLU A 36 -6.71 -30.94 34.42
C GLU A 36 -5.36 -31.49 33.90
N GLY A 37 -4.24 -31.07 34.54
CA GLY A 37 -2.90 -31.52 34.16
C GLY A 37 -2.32 -30.80 32.93
N ASN A 38 -3.01 -29.81 32.37
CA ASN A 38 -2.53 -29.00 31.26
C ASN A 38 -2.10 -27.62 31.77
N GLU A 39 -0.96 -27.13 31.30
CA GLU A 39 -0.54 -25.75 31.52
C GLU A 39 -1.46 -24.79 30.75
N ILE A 40 -2.03 -23.83 31.45
CA ILE A 40 -2.88 -22.78 30.89
C ILE A 40 -2.10 -21.47 30.93
N LEU A 41 -1.93 -20.85 29.77
CA LEU A 41 -1.39 -19.51 29.63
C LEU A 41 -2.48 -18.48 29.94
N LYS A 42 -2.28 -17.66 30.95
CA LYS A 42 -3.17 -16.56 31.31
C LYS A 42 -2.60 -15.25 30.79
N VAL A 43 -3.42 -14.49 30.05
CA VAL A 43 -3.08 -13.20 29.45
C VAL A 43 -4.05 -12.15 29.96
N THR A 44 -3.56 -10.98 30.38
CA THR A 44 -4.40 -9.86 30.83
C THR A 44 -4.83 -8.93 29.67
N PRO A 45 -5.90 -8.13 29.83
CA PRO A 45 -6.32 -7.16 28.80
C PRO A 45 -5.21 -6.15 28.46
N GLU A 46 -4.46 -5.70 29.48
CA GLU A 46 -3.36 -4.75 29.30
C GLU A 46 -2.24 -5.34 28.43
N ALA A 47 -1.98 -6.63 28.55
CA ALA A 47 -0.99 -7.34 27.73
C ALA A 47 -1.39 -7.31 26.25
N LEU A 48 -2.66 -7.65 25.89
CA LEU A 48 -3.15 -7.56 24.52
C LEU A 48 -3.17 -6.12 24.00
N THR A 49 -3.61 -5.17 24.83
CA THR A 49 -3.58 -3.73 24.48
C THR A 49 -2.15 -3.27 24.18
N ARG A 50 -1.17 -3.65 24.99
CA ARG A 50 0.24 -3.28 24.78
C ARG A 50 0.80 -3.92 23.52
N LEU A 51 0.51 -5.20 23.28
CA LEU A 51 0.94 -5.90 22.07
C LEU A 51 0.46 -5.17 20.80
N SER A 52 -0.85 -4.92 20.68
CA SER A 52 -1.41 -4.26 19.50
C SER A 52 -0.94 -2.81 19.37
N ASN A 53 -0.81 -2.06 20.47
CA ASN A 53 -0.29 -0.70 20.46
C ASN A 53 1.13 -0.65 19.87
N VAL A 54 2.05 -1.48 20.35
CA VAL A 54 3.45 -1.51 19.88
C VAL A 54 3.53 -2.03 18.45
N ALA A 55 2.81 -3.11 18.13
CA ALA A 55 2.83 -3.68 16.78
C ALA A 55 2.36 -2.66 15.73
N PHE A 56 1.25 -1.96 15.97
CA PHE A 56 0.75 -0.95 15.02
C PHE A 56 1.59 0.32 14.99
N ARG A 57 2.24 0.68 16.08
CA ARG A 57 3.24 1.75 16.08
C ARG A 57 4.42 1.35 15.18
N ASP A 58 5.06 0.24 15.48
CA ASP A 58 6.28 -0.17 14.78
C ASP A 58 6.05 -0.34 13.27
N VAL A 59 4.96 -0.99 12.86
CA VAL A 59 4.67 -1.23 11.44
C VAL A 59 4.32 0.02 10.63
N ASN A 60 3.96 1.14 11.28
CA ASN A 60 3.75 2.40 10.57
C ASN A 60 5.04 3.19 10.31
N PHE A 61 6.10 2.87 11.05
CA PHE A 61 7.38 3.57 10.96
C PHE A 61 8.52 2.70 10.42
N LEU A 62 8.43 1.37 10.58
CA LEU A 62 9.45 0.41 10.21
C LEU A 62 8.90 -0.61 9.21
N LEU A 63 9.79 -1.14 8.37
CA LEU A 63 9.49 -2.22 7.43
C LEU A 63 10.37 -3.44 7.75
N ARG A 64 10.03 -4.60 7.17
CA ARG A 64 10.89 -5.78 7.25
C ARG A 64 12.21 -5.57 6.55
N ARG A 65 13.28 -6.06 7.13
CA ARG A 65 14.63 -6.02 6.53
C ARG A 65 14.64 -6.66 5.14
N ALA A 66 14.00 -7.82 4.98
CA ALA A 66 13.93 -8.52 3.70
C ALA A 66 13.26 -7.67 2.59
N HIS A 67 12.23 -6.89 2.94
CA HIS A 67 11.61 -5.95 1.99
C HIS A 67 12.59 -4.83 1.59
N ASN A 68 13.25 -4.19 2.55
CA ASN A 68 14.22 -3.14 2.27
C ASN A 68 15.41 -3.66 1.44
N GLU A 69 15.85 -4.90 1.66
CA GLU A 69 16.88 -5.56 0.84
C GLU A 69 16.42 -5.80 -0.61
N GLN A 70 15.15 -6.16 -0.83
CA GLN A 70 14.61 -6.26 -2.19
C GLN A 70 14.60 -4.90 -2.89
N VAL A 71 14.24 -3.84 -2.18
CA VAL A 71 14.33 -2.46 -2.70
C VAL A 71 15.78 -2.09 -3.02
N ALA A 72 16.73 -2.41 -2.13
CA ALA A 72 18.15 -2.09 -2.32
C ALA A 72 18.76 -2.81 -3.53
N LYS A 73 18.34 -4.04 -3.83
CA LYS A 73 18.80 -4.80 -5.02
C LYS A 73 18.52 -4.06 -6.32
N ILE A 74 17.45 -3.27 -6.39
CA ILE A 74 17.12 -2.48 -7.59
C ILE A 74 18.24 -1.48 -7.92
N LEU A 75 18.89 -0.91 -6.89
CA LEU A 75 19.94 0.10 -7.06
C LEU A 75 21.16 -0.43 -7.81
N THR A 76 21.46 -1.71 -7.63
CA THR A 76 22.65 -2.36 -8.19
C THR A 76 22.34 -3.23 -9.42
N ASP A 77 21.08 -3.43 -9.79
CA ASP A 77 20.70 -4.18 -10.97
C ASP A 77 21.03 -3.38 -12.24
N PRO A 78 21.91 -3.88 -13.14
CA PRO A 78 22.23 -3.20 -14.39
C PRO A 78 21.02 -3.13 -15.35
N GLU A 79 20.01 -3.99 -15.19
CA GLU A 79 18.81 -4.01 -16.02
C GLU A 79 17.69 -3.09 -15.49
N ALA A 80 17.85 -2.54 -14.27
CA ALA A 80 16.90 -1.58 -13.72
C ALA A 80 17.00 -0.24 -14.48
N SER A 81 15.86 0.34 -14.81
CA SER A 81 15.81 1.68 -15.40
C SER A 81 16.30 2.75 -14.42
N ASP A 82 16.70 3.92 -14.91
CA ASP A 82 17.06 5.07 -14.06
C ASP A 82 15.87 5.48 -13.18
N ASN A 83 14.64 5.32 -13.68
CA ASN A 83 13.43 5.59 -12.90
C ASN A 83 13.21 4.53 -11.81
N ASP A 84 13.42 3.22 -12.10
CA ASP A 84 13.39 2.18 -11.07
C ASP A 84 14.38 2.49 -9.93
N LYS A 85 15.61 2.81 -10.27
CA LYS A 85 16.66 3.14 -9.29
C LYS A 85 16.34 4.40 -8.48
N TYR A 86 15.82 5.43 -9.13
CA TYR A 86 15.42 6.65 -8.45
C TYR A 86 14.30 6.43 -7.46
N VAL A 87 13.27 5.68 -7.84
CA VAL A 87 12.15 5.33 -6.96
C VAL A 87 12.64 4.46 -5.80
N ALA A 88 13.46 3.45 -6.06
CA ALA A 88 14.03 2.56 -5.03
C ALA A 88 14.89 3.35 -4.00
N LEU A 89 15.74 4.26 -4.46
CA LEU A 89 16.52 5.13 -3.59
C LEU A 89 15.62 6.01 -2.72
N THR A 90 14.56 6.55 -3.31
CA THR A 90 13.57 7.36 -2.58
C THR A 90 12.86 6.54 -1.50
N PHE A 91 12.53 5.27 -1.76
CA PHE A 91 11.94 4.39 -0.75
C PHE A 91 12.87 4.12 0.43
N LEU A 92 14.14 3.81 0.18
CA LEU A 92 15.11 3.58 1.26
C LEU A 92 15.37 4.83 2.09
N ARG A 93 15.52 6.00 1.45
CA ARG A 93 15.63 7.28 2.15
C ARG A 93 14.37 7.59 2.97
N ASN A 94 13.20 7.26 2.44
CA ASN A 94 11.94 7.42 3.17
C ASN A 94 11.86 6.47 4.38
N ALA A 95 12.31 5.23 4.23
CA ALA A 95 12.38 4.27 5.34
C ALA A 95 13.31 4.79 6.46
N GLU A 96 14.46 5.35 6.10
CA GLU A 96 15.39 5.98 7.05
C GLU A 96 14.77 7.17 7.79
N VAL A 97 13.98 8.00 7.10
CA VAL A 97 13.24 9.11 7.72
C VAL A 97 12.16 8.59 8.64
N ALA A 98 11.38 7.61 8.20
CA ALA A 98 10.29 7.03 8.98
C ALA A 98 10.79 6.31 10.24
N ALA A 99 11.94 5.62 10.16
CA ALA A 99 12.54 4.90 11.28
C ALA A 99 12.88 5.80 12.48
N LYS A 100 12.92 7.13 12.30
CA LYS A 100 13.05 8.10 13.40
C LYS A 100 11.78 8.24 14.26
N GLY A 101 10.67 7.58 13.88
CA GLY A 101 9.45 7.48 14.67
C GLY A 101 8.63 8.77 14.77
N LYS A 102 8.83 9.76 13.87
CA LYS A 102 8.08 11.02 13.86
C LYS A 102 7.07 11.11 12.73
N LEU A 103 7.50 10.77 11.52
CA LEU A 103 6.68 10.76 10.31
C LEU A 103 6.43 9.31 9.88
N PRO A 104 5.19 8.84 9.81
CA PRO A 104 4.91 7.50 9.31
C PRO A 104 5.39 7.35 7.86
N PHE A 105 5.78 6.14 7.48
CA PHE A 105 6.33 5.82 6.15
C PHE A 105 5.43 6.33 5.02
N CYS A 106 4.12 6.12 5.14
CA CYS A 106 3.09 6.52 4.19
C CYS A 106 2.05 7.41 4.86
N GLN A 107 1.47 8.37 4.14
CA GLN A 107 0.36 9.19 4.63
C GLN A 107 -0.92 8.37 4.86
N ASP A 108 -1.13 7.32 4.08
CA ASP A 108 -2.24 6.39 4.30
C ASP A 108 -1.83 5.36 5.35
N THR A 109 -2.15 5.65 6.60
CA THR A 109 -1.87 4.76 7.73
C THR A 109 -2.90 3.65 7.89
N GLY A 110 -3.74 3.47 6.87
CA GLY A 110 -4.51 2.29 6.53
C GLY A 110 -5.61 1.89 7.51
N THR A 111 -6.18 0.73 7.22
CA THR A 111 -7.02 -0.05 8.14
C THR A 111 -6.12 -0.97 8.95
N ALA A 112 -6.31 -0.99 10.27
CA ALA A 112 -5.65 -1.95 11.15
C ALA A 112 -6.36 -3.31 11.05
N ILE A 113 -5.59 -4.36 10.77
CA ILE A 113 -6.08 -5.73 10.62
C ILE A 113 -5.25 -6.63 11.52
N ILE A 114 -5.91 -7.48 12.29
CA ILE A 114 -5.27 -8.47 13.17
C ILE A 114 -5.82 -9.84 12.80
N HIS A 115 -4.92 -10.74 12.40
CA HIS A 115 -5.20 -12.16 12.30
C HIS A 115 -4.53 -12.84 13.51
N GLY A 116 -5.34 -13.44 14.38
CA GLY A 116 -4.90 -14.11 15.59
C GLY A 116 -5.13 -15.61 15.55
N GLU A 117 -4.15 -16.39 16.02
CA GLU A 117 -4.28 -17.83 16.27
C GLU A 117 -4.16 -18.09 17.76
N LYS A 118 -5.30 -18.35 18.42
CA LYS A 118 -5.38 -18.53 19.87
C LYS A 118 -5.34 -20.01 20.23
N GLY A 119 -4.26 -20.42 20.88
CA GLY A 119 -4.14 -21.76 21.43
C GLY A 119 -5.28 -22.09 22.41
N GLN A 120 -5.79 -23.32 22.39
CA GLN A 120 -6.90 -23.76 23.26
C GLN A 120 -6.58 -23.70 24.75
N HIS A 121 -5.29 -23.65 25.12
CA HIS A 121 -4.82 -23.48 26.49
C HIS A 121 -4.44 -22.02 26.82
N VAL A 122 -4.89 -21.05 26.01
CA VAL A 122 -4.75 -19.63 26.30
C VAL A 122 -6.06 -19.10 26.87
N TRP A 123 -6.01 -18.63 28.11
CA TRP A 123 -7.16 -18.06 28.80
C TRP A 123 -7.00 -16.54 28.98
N THR A 124 -7.95 -15.78 28.48
CA THR A 124 -8.01 -14.33 28.61
C THR A 124 -9.08 -13.91 29.63
N GLY A 125 -10.25 -14.52 29.58
CA GLY A 125 -11.35 -14.25 30.53
C GLY A 125 -12.05 -12.90 30.32
N PHE A 126 -11.79 -12.24 29.17
CA PHE A 126 -12.36 -10.96 28.76
C PHE A 126 -12.53 -10.94 27.23
N CYS A 127 -13.01 -9.83 26.67
CA CYS A 127 -13.15 -9.65 25.23
C CYS A 127 -11.78 -9.30 24.60
N ASP A 128 -11.20 -10.23 23.86
CA ASP A 128 -9.89 -10.06 23.21
C ASP A 128 -9.94 -8.94 22.16
N GLU A 129 -11.04 -8.86 21.40
CA GLU A 129 -11.24 -7.82 20.38
C GLU A 129 -11.26 -6.42 21.00
N GLU A 130 -11.90 -6.23 22.14
CA GLU A 130 -11.92 -4.95 22.85
C GLU A 130 -10.50 -4.54 23.29
N ALA A 131 -9.75 -5.46 23.88
CA ALA A 131 -8.39 -5.18 24.35
C ALA A 131 -7.44 -4.86 23.21
N LEU A 132 -7.50 -5.61 22.09
CA LEU A 132 -6.71 -5.34 20.89
C LEU A 132 -7.11 -4.02 20.22
N SER A 133 -8.41 -3.74 20.11
CA SER A 133 -8.93 -2.45 19.58
C SER A 133 -8.46 -1.26 20.40
N LYS A 134 -8.38 -1.39 21.73
CA LYS A 134 -7.86 -0.34 22.61
C LYS A 134 -6.40 -0.02 22.29
N GLY A 135 -5.58 -1.01 21.96
CA GLY A 135 -4.19 -0.78 21.52
C GLY A 135 -4.11 -0.06 20.18
N VAL A 136 -4.94 -0.45 19.21
CA VAL A 136 -5.08 0.25 17.93
C VAL A 136 -5.51 1.70 18.17
N TYR A 137 -6.56 1.93 18.97
CA TYR A 137 -7.02 3.27 19.33
C TYR A 137 -5.89 4.14 19.89
N LYS A 138 -5.12 3.63 20.86
CA LYS A 138 -3.98 4.35 21.45
C LYS A 138 -2.97 4.74 20.37
N THR A 139 -2.56 3.81 19.52
CA THR A 139 -1.60 4.08 18.45
C THR A 139 -2.08 5.23 17.54
N TYR A 140 -3.29 5.14 17.03
CA TYR A 140 -3.78 6.15 16.08
C TYR A 140 -4.10 7.51 16.72
N THR A 141 -4.38 7.56 18.01
CA THR A 141 -4.65 8.82 18.71
C THR A 141 -3.39 9.49 19.27
N GLU A 142 -2.42 8.71 19.72
CA GLU A 142 -1.19 9.19 20.35
C GLU A 142 -0.07 9.48 19.34
N GLU A 143 0.02 8.71 18.24
CA GLU A 143 1.02 8.90 17.19
C GLU A 143 0.54 9.85 16.08
N ASN A 144 1.46 10.30 15.22
CA ASN A 144 1.18 11.21 14.11
C ASN A 144 0.57 10.48 12.89
N LEU A 145 -0.43 9.64 13.13
CA LEU A 145 -1.11 8.83 12.11
C LEU A 145 -2.39 9.52 11.62
N ARG A 146 -2.82 9.14 10.42
CA ARG A 146 -4.05 9.64 9.81
C ARG A 146 -5.23 8.72 10.15
N TYR A 147 -6.38 9.31 10.45
CA TYR A 147 -7.64 8.57 10.59
C TYR A 147 -8.24 8.32 9.22
N SER A 148 -8.40 7.06 8.84
CA SER A 148 -8.88 6.65 7.52
C SER A 148 -10.19 5.87 7.55
N GLN A 149 -10.75 5.61 8.74
CA GLN A 149 -12.00 4.87 8.88
C GLN A 149 -13.19 5.80 8.95
N ASN A 150 -14.21 5.51 8.12
CA ASN A 150 -15.49 6.19 8.12
C ASN A 150 -16.56 5.26 8.70
N ALA A 151 -17.41 5.82 9.56
CA ALA A 151 -18.57 5.16 10.10
C ALA A 151 -19.82 5.51 9.26
N PRO A 152 -20.58 4.52 8.78
CA PRO A 152 -21.84 4.77 8.10
C PRO A 152 -22.89 5.20 9.14
N LEU A 153 -23.51 6.36 8.90
CA LEU A 153 -24.65 6.81 9.69
C LEU A 153 -25.97 6.25 9.13
N ASN A 154 -26.01 6.04 7.84
CA ASN A 154 -27.05 5.36 7.07
C ASN A 154 -26.42 4.86 5.76
N MET A 155 -27.23 4.50 4.75
CA MET A 155 -26.72 4.00 3.47
C MET A 155 -25.89 5.04 2.70
N TYR A 156 -26.12 6.32 2.90
CA TYR A 156 -25.54 7.40 2.10
C TYR A 156 -24.63 8.35 2.89
N ASP A 157 -24.84 8.49 4.19
CA ASP A 157 -24.11 9.42 5.04
C ASP A 157 -23.05 8.70 5.86
N GLU A 158 -21.84 9.26 5.87
CA GLU A 158 -20.69 8.76 6.60
C GLU A 158 -20.03 9.86 7.44
N VAL A 159 -19.37 9.46 8.51
CA VAL A 159 -18.55 10.35 9.33
C VAL A 159 -17.21 9.67 9.65
N ASN A 160 -16.11 10.43 9.60
CA ASN A 160 -14.81 9.90 10.02
C ASN A 160 -14.82 9.58 11.52
N THR A 161 -14.38 8.38 11.90
CA THR A 161 -14.41 7.91 13.29
C THR A 161 -13.45 8.63 14.23
N ARG A 162 -12.46 9.35 13.70
CA ARG A 162 -11.44 10.12 14.43
C ARG A 162 -10.60 9.31 15.42
N CYS A 163 -10.53 8.00 15.22
CA CYS A 163 -9.73 7.08 16.03
C CYS A 163 -9.24 5.87 15.24
N ASN A 164 -9.58 5.79 13.96
CA ASN A 164 -9.28 4.70 13.04
C ASN A 164 -9.87 3.33 13.44
N LEU A 165 -10.88 3.32 14.31
CA LEU A 165 -11.71 2.14 14.59
C LEU A 165 -12.97 2.17 13.71
N PRO A 166 -13.61 1.00 13.46
CA PRO A 166 -13.21 -0.34 13.93
C PRO A 166 -11.97 -0.86 13.20
N ALA A 167 -11.18 -1.68 13.91
CA ALA A 167 -10.19 -2.55 13.30
C ALA A 167 -10.86 -3.84 12.79
N GLN A 168 -10.26 -4.51 11.82
CA GLN A 168 -10.65 -5.88 11.49
C GLN A 168 -9.86 -6.83 12.38
N ILE A 169 -10.54 -7.64 13.20
CA ILE A 169 -9.91 -8.59 14.12
C ILE A 169 -10.56 -9.95 13.93
N ASP A 170 -9.79 -10.90 13.42
CA ASP A 170 -10.19 -12.29 13.19
C ASP A 170 -9.30 -13.19 14.05
N ILE A 171 -9.91 -13.97 14.96
CA ILE A 171 -9.20 -14.89 15.86
C ILE A 171 -9.66 -16.30 15.59
N GLU A 172 -8.73 -17.15 15.16
CA GLU A 172 -8.96 -18.58 14.94
C GLU A 172 -8.45 -19.39 16.13
N ALA A 173 -9.18 -20.44 16.50
CA ALA A 173 -8.74 -21.39 17.53
C ALA A 173 -7.70 -22.34 16.95
N THR A 174 -6.65 -22.63 17.73
CA THR A 174 -5.61 -23.60 17.37
C THR A 174 -5.23 -24.46 18.60
N GLU A 175 -4.40 -25.45 18.41
CA GLU A 175 -3.88 -26.27 19.50
C GLU A 175 -2.78 -25.53 20.28
N GLY A 176 -2.55 -25.94 21.53
CA GLY A 176 -1.41 -25.51 22.34
C GLY A 176 -1.71 -24.32 23.25
N ASN A 177 -0.64 -23.71 23.76
CA ASN A 177 -0.64 -22.66 24.76
C ASN A 177 0.11 -21.39 24.28
N GLU A 178 0.13 -21.14 22.97
CA GLU A 178 0.68 -19.94 22.38
C GLU A 178 -0.44 -19.11 21.73
N TYR A 179 -0.32 -17.79 21.77
CA TYR A 179 -1.22 -16.87 21.07
C TYR A 179 -0.40 -16.10 20.05
N ARG A 180 -0.63 -16.38 18.77
CA ARG A 180 0.12 -15.79 17.65
C ARG A 180 -0.70 -14.75 16.93
N PHE A 181 -0.04 -13.72 16.40
CA PHE A 181 -0.69 -12.62 15.69
C PHE A 181 0.09 -12.25 14.43
N LEU A 182 -0.65 -11.89 13.40
CA LEU A 182 -0.17 -11.09 12.29
C LEU A 182 -0.96 -9.78 12.29
N CYS A 183 -0.27 -8.67 12.50
CA CYS A 183 -0.84 -7.34 12.41
C CYS A 183 -0.50 -6.73 11.05
N VAL A 184 -1.50 -6.24 10.33
CA VAL A 184 -1.34 -5.67 8.99
C VAL A 184 -1.95 -4.29 8.94
N VAL A 185 -1.23 -3.34 8.35
CA VAL A 185 -1.74 -2.02 8.00
C VAL A 185 -1.97 -1.96 6.50
N LYS A 186 -3.24 -1.97 6.08
CA LYS A 186 -3.62 -1.99 4.66
C LYS A 186 -4.14 -0.63 4.23
N GLY A 187 -3.37 0.09 3.41
CA GLY A 187 -3.80 1.35 2.82
C GLY A 187 -4.88 1.16 1.75
N GLY A 188 -5.70 2.18 1.51
CA GLY A 188 -6.80 2.14 0.55
C GLY A 188 -6.34 1.80 -0.87
N GLY A 189 -5.16 2.25 -1.28
CA GLY A 189 -4.59 1.90 -2.59
C GLY A 189 -4.41 0.38 -2.77
N SER A 190 -3.80 -0.28 -1.80
CA SER A 190 -3.62 -1.75 -1.82
C SER A 190 -4.96 -2.48 -1.67
N ALA A 191 -5.85 -2.01 -0.77
CA ALA A 191 -7.16 -2.61 -0.57
C ALA A 191 -7.99 -2.61 -1.87
N ASN A 192 -7.95 -1.51 -2.64
CA ASN A 192 -8.62 -1.36 -3.93
C ASN A 192 -8.05 -2.24 -5.05
N LYS A 193 -6.93 -2.93 -4.80
CA LYS A 193 -6.31 -3.90 -5.72
C LYS A 193 -6.47 -5.34 -5.25
N THR A 194 -7.54 -5.59 -4.50
CA THR A 194 -7.98 -6.93 -4.13
C THR A 194 -9.17 -7.32 -5.00
N TYR A 195 -9.04 -8.41 -5.74
CA TYR A 195 -10.04 -8.89 -6.69
C TYR A 195 -10.40 -10.33 -6.43
N PHE A 196 -11.66 -10.66 -6.69
CA PHE A 196 -12.19 -12.01 -6.65
C PHE A 196 -12.84 -12.34 -8.00
N TYR A 197 -12.40 -13.44 -8.61
CA TYR A 197 -12.92 -13.93 -9.88
C TYR A 197 -13.51 -15.31 -9.68
N GLN A 198 -14.82 -15.43 -9.86
CA GLN A 198 -15.47 -16.73 -9.86
C GLN A 198 -15.22 -17.41 -11.21
N GLN A 199 -14.49 -18.52 -11.19
CA GLN A 199 -14.17 -19.33 -12.34
C GLN A 199 -14.66 -20.76 -12.20
N THR A 200 -14.40 -21.57 -13.20
CA THR A 200 -14.71 -23.02 -13.22
C THR A 200 -13.44 -23.84 -13.45
N LYS A 201 -13.55 -25.18 -13.41
CA LYS A 201 -12.43 -26.07 -13.71
C LYS A 201 -11.79 -25.79 -15.08
N ALA A 202 -12.52 -25.24 -16.05
CA ALA A 202 -12.01 -24.92 -17.38
C ALA A 202 -10.77 -24.03 -17.33
N LEU A 203 -10.69 -23.08 -16.36
CA LEU A 203 -9.55 -22.19 -16.20
C LEU A 203 -8.26 -22.96 -15.85
N ILE A 204 -8.34 -23.95 -14.98
CA ILE A 204 -7.19 -24.73 -14.47
C ILE A 204 -7.00 -26.05 -15.23
N GLN A 205 -7.57 -26.18 -16.42
CA GLN A 205 -7.49 -27.39 -17.20
C GLN A 205 -6.09 -27.63 -17.78
N ASN A 206 -5.42 -26.55 -18.14
CA ASN A 206 -4.04 -26.58 -18.63
C ASN A 206 -3.35 -25.20 -18.47
N PRO A 207 -2.02 -25.13 -18.60
CA PRO A 207 -1.29 -23.86 -18.52
C PRO A 207 -1.74 -22.81 -19.53
N GLY A 208 -2.16 -23.22 -20.74
CA GLY A 208 -2.58 -22.29 -21.80
C GLY A 208 -3.87 -21.53 -21.51
N THR A 209 -4.68 -21.98 -20.54
CA THR A 209 -5.86 -21.23 -20.08
C THR A 209 -5.55 -20.43 -18.83
N LEU A 210 -4.80 -20.99 -17.89
CA LEU A 210 -4.52 -20.36 -16.60
C LEU A 210 -3.54 -19.19 -16.71
N ILE A 211 -2.38 -19.42 -17.32
CA ILE A 211 -1.28 -18.42 -17.32
C ILE A 211 -1.71 -17.11 -18.01
N PRO A 212 -2.31 -17.10 -19.20
CA PRO A 212 -2.77 -15.87 -19.83
C PRO A 212 -3.79 -15.11 -18.99
N PHE A 213 -4.69 -15.82 -18.29
CA PHE A 213 -5.66 -15.20 -17.38
C PHE A 213 -4.95 -14.49 -16.24
N LEU A 214 -3.99 -15.13 -15.55
CA LEU A 214 -3.26 -14.54 -14.45
C LEU A 214 -2.45 -13.32 -14.90
N ILE A 215 -1.80 -13.38 -16.07
CA ILE A 215 -1.06 -12.26 -16.65
C ILE A 215 -2.00 -11.08 -16.96
N ASP A 216 -3.17 -11.33 -17.55
CA ASP A 216 -4.15 -10.28 -17.84
C ASP A 216 -4.61 -9.57 -16.55
N LYS A 217 -4.91 -10.36 -15.50
CA LYS A 217 -5.35 -9.77 -14.21
C LYS A 217 -4.22 -9.03 -13.52
N MET A 218 -2.99 -9.51 -13.60
CA MET A 218 -1.82 -8.81 -13.06
C MET A 218 -1.58 -7.46 -13.77
N LYS A 219 -1.68 -7.39 -15.08
CA LYS A 219 -1.58 -6.13 -15.86
C LYS A 219 -2.61 -5.08 -15.41
N SER A 220 -3.82 -5.53 -15.06
CA SER A 220 -4.89 -4.63 -14.60
C SER A 220 -4.64 -3.94 -13.25
N LEU A 221 -3.63 -4.37 -12.49
CA LEU A 221 -3.25 -3.73 -11.23
C LEU A 221 -2.82 -2.27 -11.43
N GLY A 222 -2.07 -1.97 -12.49
CA GLY A 222 -1.56 -0.63 -12.76
C GLY A 222 -0.65 -0.12 -11.64
N THR A 223 -0.45 1.19 -11.56
CA THR A 223 0.49 1.82 -10.61
C THR A 223 -0.18 2.53 -9.41
N ALA A 224 -1.52 2.56 -9.37
CA ALA A 224 -2.26 3.33 -8.36
C ALA A 224 -2.03 2.88 -6.91
N ALA A 225 -1.65 1.62 -6.68
CA ALA A 225 -1.31 1.09 -5.36
C ALA A 225 0.19 1.15 -5.02
N CYS A 226 0.99 1.84 -5.82
CA CYS A 226 2.43 2.09 -5.59
C CYS A 226 3.29 0.81 -5.68
N PRO A 227 3.60 0.31 -6.89
CA PRO A 227 4.61 -0.72 -7.08
C PRO A 227 6.02 -0.22 -6.67
N PRO A 228 7.01 -1.11 -6.49
CA PRO A 228 6.95 -2.56 -6.71
C PRO A 228 6.05 -3.29 -5.73
N TYR A 229 5.33 -4.30 -6.21
CA TYR A 229 4.35 -5.04 -5.42
C TYR A 229 4.91 -6.36 -4.89
N HIS A 230 4.37 -6.81 -3.74
CA HIS A 230 4.26 -8.22 -3.40
C HIS A 230 2.88 -8.69 -3.86
N ILE A 231 2.83 -9.49 -4.92
CA ILE A 231 1.57 -9.93 -5.55
C ILE A 231 1.19 -11.30 -4.99
N ALA A 232 -0.07 -11.52 -4.69
CA ALA A 232 -0.59 -12.81 -4.30
C ALA A 232 -1.75 -13.24 -5.20
N PHE A 233 -1.62 -14.42 -5.78
CA PHE A 233 -2.70 -15.17 -6.42
C PHE A 233 -3.09 -16.35 -5.55
N VAL A 234 -4.39 -16.57 -5.38
CA VAL A 234 -4.93 -17.75 -4.71
C VAL A 234 -5.93 -18.42 -5.61
N ILE A 235 -5.67 -19.67 -5.97
CA ILE A 235 -6.48 -20.47 -6.88
C ILE A 235 -7.18 -21.57 -6.09
N GLY A 236 -8.49 -21.54 -6.06
CA GLY A 236 -9.33 -22.41 -5.23
C GLY A 236 -9.74 -21.75 -3.91
N GLY A 237 -10.30 -22.54 -3.04
CA GLY A 237 -10.84 -22.14 -1.74
C GLY A 237 -12.13 -22.87 -1.45
N THR A 238 -12.36 -23.21 -0.20
CA THR A 238 -13.60 -23.83 0.27
C THR A 238 -14.77 -22.83 0.32
N SER A 239 -14.44 -21.54 0.36
CA SER A 239 -15.38 -20.41 0.28
C SER A 239 -14.68 -19.20 -0.34
N ALA A 240 -15.46 -18.16 -0.69
CA ALA A 240 -14.93 -16.87 -1.16
C ALA A 240 -14.11 -16.18 -0.07
N GLU A 241 -14.59 -16.21 1.18
CA GLU A 241 -13.89 -15.61 2.32
C GLU A 241 -12.52 -16.28 2.54
N LYS A 242 -12.45 -17.63 2.51
CA LYS A 242 -11.19 -18.35 2.71
C LYS A 242 -10.20 -18.05 1.57
N ASN A 243 -10.68 -17.90 0.33
CA ASN A 243 -9.84 -17.47 -0.79
C ASN A 243 -9.26 -16.07 -0.53
N LEU A 244 -10.10 -15.07 -0.24
CA LEU A 244 -9.68 -13.68 -0.04
C LEU A 244 -8.82 -13.48 1.23
N LEU A 245 -9.12 -14.20 2.32
CA LEU A 245 -8.25 -14.21 3.50
C LEU A 245 -6.86 -14.75 3.15
N THR A 246 -6.82 -15.86 2.38
CA THR A 246 -5.54 -16.43 1.93
C THR A 246 -4.75 -15.45 1.05
N VAL A 247 -5.41 -14.70 0.15
CA VAL A 247 -4.78 -13.62 -0.64
C VAL A 247 -4.11 -12.60 0.27
N LYS A 248 -4.83 -12.12 1.29
CA LYS A 248 -4.33 -11.13 2.23
C LYS A 248 -3.08 -11.64 2.95
N LEU A 249 -3.13 -12.83 3.52
CA LEU A 249 -2.02 -13.43 4.26
C LEU A 249 -0.85 -13.79 3.34
N ALA A 250 -1.10 -14.30 2.14
CA ALA A 250 -0.05 -14.59 1.15
C ALA A 250 0.70 -13.32 0.71
N SER A 251 0.00 -12.18 0.56
CA SER A 251 0.63 -10.90 0.20
C SER A 251 1.56 -10.33 1.26
N THR A 252 1.55 -10.88 2.48
CA THR A 252 2.42 -10.52 3.60
C THR A 252 3.49 -11.57 3.88
N HIS A 253 3.66 -12.55 2.99
CA HIS A 253 4.59 -13.68 3.15
C HIS A 253 4.24 -14.66 4.29
N TYR A 254 3.05 -14.56 4.87
CA TYR A 254 2.63 -15.40 5.98
C TYR A 254 2.65 -16.90 5.65
N TYR A 255 2.40 -17.23 4.38
CA TYR A 255 2.35 -18.61 3.87
C TYR A 255 3.62 -19.08 3.16
N ASP A 256 4.75 -18.41 3.34
CA ASP A 256 6.00 -18.74 2.65
C ASP A 256 6.55 -20.13 2.98
N SER A 257 6.21 -20.66 4.15
CA SER A 257 6.61 -21.99 4.61
C SER A 257 5.65 -23.13 4.23
N LEU A 258 4.61 -22.87 3.42
CA LEU A 258 3.74 -23.93 2.91
C LEU A 258 4.52 -24.94 2.05
N PRO A 259 4.06 -26.21 1.98
CA PRO A 259 4.57 -27.18 1.02
C PRO A 259 4.52 -26.66 -0.42
N THR A 260 5.40 -27.16 -1.28
CA THR A 260 5.43 -26.79 -2.70
C THR A 260 4.66 -27.77 -3.62
N THR A 261 4.05 -28.79 -3.03
CA THR A 261 3.22 -29.77 -3.73
C THR A 261 1.95 -30.06 -2.93
N GLY A 262 0.85 -30.32 -3.64
CA GLY A 262 -0.39 -30.81 -3.04
C GLY A 262 -0.36 -32.32 -2.77
N ASP A 263 -1.37 -32.79 -2.06
CA ASP A 263 -1.65 -34.22 -1.88
C ASP A 263 -3.18 -34.46 -1.80
N GLU A 264 -3.56 -35.70 -1.60
CA GLU A 264 -4.97 -36.13 -1.53
C GLU A 264 -5.70 -35.67 -0.27
N THR A 265 -5.00 -35.20 0.77
CA THR A 265 -5.61 -34.70 2.01
C THR A 265 -6.24 -33.31 1.83
N GLY A 266 -5.97 -32.64 0.71
CA GLY A 266 -6.44 -31.28 0.44
C GLY A 266 -5.61 -30.19 1.08
N ARG A 267 -4.34 -30.43 1.40
CA ARG A 267 -3.44 -29.40 1.90
C ARG A 267 -3.21 -28.30 0.87
N ALA A 268 -3.09 -27.08 1.33
CA ALA A 268 -2.65 -25.94 0.55
C ALA A 268 -1.16 -26.08 0.15
N PHE A 269 -0.80 -25.56 -1.01
CA PHE A 269 0.61 -25.52 -1.42
C PHE A 269 0.94 -24.27 -2.23
N ARG A 270 2.22 -23.92 -2.29
CA ARG A 270 2.77 -22.87 -3.15
C ARG A 270 3.25 -23.50 -4.47
N ASP A 271 2.86 -22.90 -5.59
CA ASP A 271 3.39 -23.25 -6.91
C ASP A 271 4.58 -22.35 -7.25
N VAL A 272 5.77 -22.71 -6.76
CA VAL A 272 6.99 -21.90 -6.88
C VAL A 272 7.42 -21.72 -8.34
N GLU A 273 7.17 -22.70 -9.21
CA GLU A 273 7.50 -22.59 -10.64
C GLU A 273 6.58 -21.56 -11.32
N LEU A 274 5.30 -21.56 -10.99
CA LEU A 274 4.36 -20.58 -11.51
C LEU A 274 4.63 -19.18 -10.92
N GLU A 275 5.04 -19.07 -9.65
CA GLU A 275 5.48 -17.80 -9.02
C GLU A 275 6.62 -17.17 -9.84
N LYS A 276 7.64 -17.95 -10.18
CA LYS A 276 8.79 -17.49 -10.97
C LYS A 276 8.39 -17.06 -12.38
N LEU A 277 7.59 -17.89 -13.07
CA LEU A 277 7.10 -17.56 -14.39
C LEU A 277 6.31 -16.25 -14.41
N LEU A 278 5.41 -16.05 -13.44
CA LEU A 278 4.61 -14.84 -13.37
C LEU A 278 5.44 -13.62 -12.99
N LEU A 279 6.52 -13.77 -12.20
CA LEU A 279 7.44 -12.68 -11.91
C LEU A 279 8.20 -12.24 -13.18
N ASP A 280 8.65 -13.18 -14.00
CA ASP A 280 9.28 -12.86 -15.28
C ASP A 280 8.30 -12.13 -16.22
N GLU A 281 7.02 -12.52 -16.22
CA GLU A 281 5.97 -11.82 -16.97
C GLU A 281 5.64 -10.43 -16.38
N ALA A 282 5.72 -10.27 -15.05
CA ALA A 282 5.54 -8.98 -14.38
C ALA A 282 6.59 -7.97 -14.83
N TYR A 283 7.84 -8.39 -14.97
CA TYR A 283 8.92 -7.54 -15.49
C TYR A 283 8.64 -7.05 -16.91
N LYS A 284 8.09 -7.92 -17.78
CA LYS A 284 7.77 -7.58 -19.18
C LYS A 284 6.63 -6.56 -19.32
N ILE A 285 5.83 -6.32 -18.26
CA ILE A 285 4.77 -5.30 -18.30
C ILE A 285 5.37 -3.92 -18.61
N GLY A 286 6.59 -3.62 -18.14
CA GLY A 286 7.30 -2.39 -18.42
C GLY A 286 6.89 -1.19 -17.56
N LEU A 287 5.92 -1.33 -16.66
CA LEU A 287 5.50 -0.28 -15.72
C LEU A 287 6.58 0.09 -14.70
N GLY A 288 7.48 -0.87 -14.39
CA GLY A 288 8.55 -0.69 -13.44
C GLY A 288 8.06 -0.24 -12.06
N ALA A 289 8.93 0.39 -11.33
CA ALA A 289 8.62 1.03 -10.06
C ALA A 289 7.89 2.37 -10.28
N GLN A 290 6.70 2.34 -10.90
CA GLN A 290 5.74 3.43 -11.17
C GLN A 290 5.98 4.25 -12.45
N PHE A 291 7.20 4.43 -12.94
CA PHE A 291 7.51 5.36 -14.04
C PHE A 291 8.32 4.71 -15.16
N GLY A 292 8.06 3.45 -15.45
CA GLY A 292 8.70 2.68 -16.51
C GLY A 292 9.95 1.93 -16.04
N GLY A 293 10.10 0.70 -16.51
CA GLY A 293 11.22 -0.17 -16.17
C GLY A 293 10.81 -1.61 -15.91
N LYS A 294 11.67 -2.33 -15.20
CA LYS A 294 11.54 -3.76 -14.88
C LYS A 294 10.69 -4.03 -13.64
N TYR A 295 10.88 -3.27 -12.57
CA TYR A 295 10.47 -3.62 -11.22
C TYR A 295 9.01 -3.29 -10.88
N PHE A 296 8.06 -3.92 -11.60
CA PHE A 296 6.63 -3.85 -11.28
C PHE A 296 6.28 -4.64 -10.01
N ALA A 297 6.98 -5.74 -9.76
CA ALA A 297 6.83 -6.55 -8.55
C ALA A 297 8.19 -6.93 -7.96
N HIS A 298 8.25 -7.05 -6.64
CA HIS A 298 9.37 -7.64 -5.92
C HIS A 298 9.32 -9.17 -6.00
N ASP A 299 8.13 -9.72 -5.81
CA ASP A 299 7.85 -11.15 -5.84
C ASP A 299 6.36 -11.43 -6.06
N ILE A 300 6.07 -12.69 -6.35
CA ILE A 300 4.70 -13.20 -6.53
C ILE A 300 4.54 -14.44 -5.68
N ARG A 301 3.37 -14.60 -5.07
CA ARG A 301 2.94 -15.82 -4.39
C ARG A 301 1.76 -16.42 -5.14
N VAL A 302 1.82 -17.72 -5.38
CA VAL A 302 0.72 -18.49 -5.97
C VAL A 302 0.36 -19.64 -5.04
N ILE A 303 -0.78 -19.47 -4.36
CA ILE A 303 -1.29 -20.48 -3.43
C ILE A 303 -2.40 -21.28 -4.10
N ARG A 304 -2.32 -22.59 -4.01
CA ARG A 304 -3.34 -23.51 -4.49
C ARG A 304 -4.09 -24.11 -3.30
N LEU A 305 -5.41 -23.93 -3.28
CA LEU A 305 -6.31 -24.45 -2.24
C LEU A 305 -7.22 -25.55 -2.79
N PRO A 306 -7.72 -26.45 -1.94
CA PRO A 306 -8.83 -27.33 -2.28
C PRO A 306 -10.06 -26.49 -2.63
N ARG A 307 -10.96 -27.02 -3.43
CA ARG A 307 -12.15 -26.31 -3.90
C ARG A 307 -13.36 -27.23 -4.00
N HIS A 308 -14.54 -26.66 -4.01
CA HIS A 308 -15.74 -27.37 -4.46
C HIS A 308 -15.62 -27.72 -5.94
N GLY A 309 -16.01 -28.92 -6.35
CA GLY A 309 -15.85 -29.42 -7.73
C GLY A 309 -16.47 -28.52 -8.81
N ALA A 310 -17.59 -27.85 -8.52
CA ALA A 310 -18.29 -26.96 -9.44
C ALA A 310 -17.78 -25.50 -9.43
N SER A 311 -16.81 -25.16 -8.59
CA SER A 311 -16.34 -23.79 -8.38
C SER A 311 -14.82 -23.73 -8.44
N CYS A 312 -14.26 -22.65 -9.00
CA CYS A 312 -12.82 -22.37 -8.99
C CYS A 312 -12.60 -20.87 -8.74
N PRO A 313 -12.73 -20.43 -7.50
CA PRO A 313 -12.44 -19.04 -7.17
C PRO A 313 -10.96 -18.73 -7.41
N VAL A 314 -10.69 -17.53 -7.93
CA VAL A 314 -9.34 -16.98 -8.08
C VAL A 314 -9.30 -15.63 -7.42
N GLY A 315 -8.45 -15.48 -6.42
CA GLY A 315 -8.19 -14.22 -5.75
C GLY A 315 -6.88 -13.60 -6.23
N LEU A 316 -6.85 -12.29 -6.28
CA LEU A 316 -5.67 -11.48 -6.58
C LEU A 316 -5.60 -10.34 -5.57
N GLY A 317 -4.45 -10.11 -5.00
CA GLY A 317 -4.21 -8.96 -4.13
C GLY A 317 -2.75 -8.57 -4.06
N VAL A 318 -2.48 -7.42 -3.46
CA VAL A 318 -1.12 -6.89 -3.36
C VAL A 318 -0.81 -6.36 -1.97
N SER A 319 0.46 -6.42 -1.59
CA SER A 319 1.09 -5.47 -0.68
C SER A 319 1.93 -4.50 -1.50
N CYS A 320 1.84 -3.21 -1.19
CA CYS A 320 2.52 -2.17 -1.97
C CYS A 320 3.93 -1.89 -1.45
N SER A 321 4.62 -0.91 -2.01
CA SER A 321 5.94 -0.45 -1.56
C SER A 321 6.00 -0.04 -0.08
N ALA A 322 4.85 0.22 0.56
CA ALA A 322 4.72 0.33 2.00
C ALA A 322 4.22 -1.01 2.57
N ASP A 323 5.07 -2.02 2.55
CA ASP A 323 4.75 -3.38 3.02
C ASP A 323 4.71 -3.44 4.54
N ARG A 324 3.56 -3.05 5.11
CA ARG A 324 3.37 -2.86 6.55
C ARG A 324 2.64 -4.02 7.18
N ASN A 325 3.40 -4.98 7.64
CA ASN A 325 2.90 -6.10 8.42
C ASN A 325 3.96 -6.58 9.41
N ILE A 326 3.53 -7.10 10.55
CA ILE A 326 4.39 -7.50 11.67
C ILE A 326 3.78 -8.69 12.39
N LYS A 327 4.60 -9.66 12.75
CA LYS A 327 4.20 -10.77 13.60
C LYS A 327 4.39 -10.45 15.08
N ALA A 328 3.55 -11.04 15.91
CA ALA A 328 3.69 -11.00 17.35
C ALA A 328 3.24 -12.34 17.95
N LYS A 329 3.70 -12.65 19.14
CA LYS A 329 3.24 -13.84 19.88
C LYS A 329 3.31 -13.65 21.37
N ILE A 330 2.47 -14.39 22.07
CA ILE A 330 2.49 -14.49 23.53
C ILE A 330 2.65 -15.96 23.89
N ASN A 331 3.62 -16.23 24.76
CA ASN A 331 3.85 -17.53 25.34
C ASN A 331 4.18 -17.37 26.85
N ARG A 332 4.52 -18.46 27.52
CA ARG A 332 4.88 -18.46 28.97
C ARG A 332 6.03 -17.51 29.33
N ASP A 333 6.88 -17.18 28.35
CA ASP A 333 8.07 -16.35 28.57
C ASP A 333 7.82 -14.85 28.36
N GLY A 334 6.62 -14.49 27.85
CA GLY A 334 6.22 -13.11 27.67
C GLY A 334 5.56 -12.79 26.33
N ILE A 335 5.54 -11.51 26.02
CA ILE A 335 5.05 -10.94 24.74
C ILE A 335 6.25 -10.67 23.85
N TRP A 336 6.20 -11.19 22.63
CA TRP A 336 7.25 -11.09 21.64
C TRP A 336 6.73 -10.38 20.39
N ILE A 337 7.53 -9.44 19.88
CA ILE A 337 7.23 -8.69 18.66
C ILE A 337 8.33 -8.97 17.63
N GLU A 338 7.95 -9.13 16.35
CA GLU A 338 8.89 -9.25 15.24
C GLU A 338 9.83 -8.04 15.20
N LYS A 339 11.12 -8.29 15.01
CA LYS A 339 12.12 -7.24 14.86
C LYS A 339 12.11 -6.73 13.44
N LEU A 340 11.62 -5.50 13.25
CA LEU A 340 11.67 -4.79 11.98
C LEU A 340 13.01 -4.04 11.81
N ASP A 341 13.27 -3.54 10.61
CA ASP A 341 14.51 -2.85 10.25
C ASP A 341 14.51 -1.41 10.79
N ASP A 342 15.32 -1.14 11.80
CA ASP A 342 15.48 0.18 12.41
C ASP A 342 16.60 1.02 11.80
N ASN A 343 17.40 0.44 10.87
CA ASN A 343 18.49 1.12 10.19
C ASN A 343 18.52 0.87 8.67
N PRO A 344 17.41 1.13 7.95
CA PRO A 344 17.34 0.86 6.51
C PRO A 344 18.32 1.70 5.68
N GLY A 345 18.80 2.83 6.20
CA GLY A 345 19.78 3.69 5.54
C GLY A 345 21.11 2.99 5.25
N GLU A 346 21.49 1.96 6.02
CA GLU A 346 22.74 1.23 5.75
C GLU A 346 22.73 0.45 4.44
N LEU A 347 21.54 0.16 3.89
CA LEU A 347 21.37 -0.51 2.59
C LEU A 347 21.62 0.41 1.40
N ILE A 348 21.71 1.73 1.62
CA ILE A 348 21.99 2.69 0.56
C ILE A 348 23.49 2.66 0.25
N PRO A 349 23.91 2.37 -1.00
CA PRO A 349 25.31 2.45 -1.42
C PRO A 349 25.94 3.82 -1.10
N GLU A 350 27.19 3.84 -0.63
CA GLU A 350 27.85 5.06 -0.16
C GLU A 350 27.89 6.16 -1.24
N GLU A 351 28.10 5.78 -2.49
CA GLU A 351 28.10 6.70 -3.62
C GLU A 351 26.75 7.38 -3.85
N LEU A 352 25.65 6.70 -3.50
CA LEU A 352 24.28 7.23 -3.63
C LEU A 352 23.82 8.01 -2.40
N ARG A 353 24.50 7.88 -1.26
CA ARG A 353 24.16 8.65 -0.04
C ARG A 353 24.32 10.15 -0.26
N ARG A 354 25.32 10.54 -1.04
CA ARG A 354 25.67 11.94 -1.35
C ARG A 354 25.13 12.40 -2.70
N ALA A 355 24.58 11.50 -3.49
CA ALA A 355 24.01 11.86 -4.79
C ALA A 355 22.80 12.78 -4.60
N GLY A 356 22.82 13.92 -5.26
CA GLY A 356 21.67 14.81 -5.37
C GLY A 356 20.54 14.14 -6.18
N GLU A 357 19.43 14.85 -6.37
CA GLU A 357 18.24 14.32 -7.07
C GLU A 357 18.43 14.07 -8.57
N GLY A 358 19.66 14.19 -9.10
CA GLY A 358 19.99 13.97 -10.52
C GLY A 358 19.42 15.05 -11.46
N ASN A 359 19.38 14.75 -12.77
CA ASN A 359 19.00 15.70 -13.82
C ASN A 359 17.47 15.87 -13.95
N ALA A 360 16.80 16.47 -12.96
CA ALA A 360 15.41 16.88 -13.09
C ALA A 360 15.29 18.28 -13.71
N VAL A 361 14.30 18.48 -14.56
CA VAL A 361 13.99 19.80 -15.11
C VAL A 361 13.35 20.65 -13.99
N LYS A 362 13.94 21.79 -13.69
CA LYS A 362 13.41 22.70 -12.67
C LYS A 362 12.24 23.51 -13.24
N ILE A 363 11.11 23.47 -12.53
CA ILE A 363 9.90 24.22 -12.88
C ILE A 363 9.57 25.17 -11.73
N ASP A 364 9.56 26.46 -12.04
CA ASP A 364 9.18 27.54 -11.12
C ASP A 364 7.65 27.73 -11.16
N LEU A 365 6.96 27.33 -10.10
CA LEU A 365 5.51 27.44 -9.97
C LEU A 365 5.04 28.83 -9.48
N ASP A 366 5.95 29.74 -9.16
CA ASP A 366 5.62 31.14 -8.79
C ASP A 366 5.40 32.01 -10.02
N GLN A 367 5.68 31.48 -11.21
CA GLN A 367 5.33 32.12 -12.47
C GLN A 367 3.81 32.01 -12.74
N PRO A 368 3.23 32.95 -13.51
CA PRO A 368 1.84 32.80 -13.97
C PRO A 368 1.60 31.43 -14.62
N MET A 369 0.44 30.81 -14.38
CA MET A 369 0.10 29.47 -14.90
C MET A 369 0.38 29.34 -16.41
N SER A 370 0.08 30.36 -17.20
CA SER A 370 0.34 30.37 -18.65
C SER A 370 1.83 30.24 -19.01
N GLN A 371 2.73 30.69 -18.13
CA GLN A 371 4.19 30.54 -18.33
C GLN A 371 4.65 29.16 -17.88
N VAL A 372 4.12 28.65 -16.78
CA VAL A 372 4.41 27.28 -16.31
C VAL A 372 4.01 26.25 -17.38
N LEU A 373 2.81 26.39 -17.96
CA LEU A 373 2.34 25.53 -19.05
C LEU A 373 3.25 25.61 -20.29
N LYS A 374 3.69 26.82 -20.67
CA LYS A 374 4.65 27.02 -21.77
C LYS A 374 6.01 26.40 -21.50
N GLU A 375 6.42 26.27 -20.24
CA GLU A 375 7.65 25.59 -19.89
C GLU A 375 7.47 24.08 -20.02
N LEU A 376 6.40 23.52 -19.42
CA LEU A 376 6.11 22.09 -19.43
C LEU A 376 5.93 21.51 -20.84
N THR A 377 5.30 22.23 -21.77
CA THR A 377 5.05 21.76 -23.15
C THR A 377 6.34 21.48 -23.94
N LYS A 378 7.51 21.96 -23.48
CA LYS A 378 8.82 21.69 -24.10
C LYS A 378 9.31 20.25 -23.89
N TYR A 379 8.79 19.56 -22.89
CA TYR A 379 9.29 18.27 -22.44
C TYR A 379 8.30 17.15 -22.72
N PRO A 380 8.78 15.98 -23.16
CA PRO A 380 7.91 14.83 -23.42
C PRO A 380 7.45 14.17 -22.13
N VAL A 381 6.44 13.29 -22.25
CA VAL A 381 6.05 12.37 -21.17
C VAL A 381 7.26 11.54 -20.70
N SER A 382 7.25 11.08 -19.45
CA SER A 382 8.35 10.44 -18.70
C SER A 382 9.47 11.40 -18.27
N THR A 383 9.44 12.68 -18.63
CA THR A 383 10.42 13.65 -18.13
C THR A 383 10.25 13.86 -16.64
N ARG A 384 11.35 13.73 -15.90
CA ARG A 384 11.38 14.05 -14.48
C ARG A 384 11.51 15.55 -14.28
N VAL A 385 10.64 16.11 -13.42
CA VAL A 385 10.61 17.53 -13.08
C VAL A 385 10.78 17.72 -11.58
N SER A 386 11.37 18.86 -11.21
CA SER A 386 11.53 19.32 -9.84
C SER A 386 10.73 20.62 -9.68
N LEU A 387 9.69 20.58 -8.86
CA LEU A 387 8.73 21.68 -8.72
C LEU A 387 9.09 22.54 -7.52
N THR A 388 9.17 23.86 -7.70
CA THR A 388 9.37 24.83 -6.61
C THR A 388 8.32 25.92 -6.71
N GLY A 389 7.60 26.20 -5.63
CA GLY A 389 6.57 27.22 -5.56
C GLY A 389 5.33 26.80 -4.78
N THR A 390 4.19 27.37 -5.11
CA THR A 390 2.91 27.12 -4.44
C THR A 390 2.12 26.02 -5.13
N ILE A 391 1.55 25.10 -4.34
CA ILE A 391 0.66 24.02 -4.79
C ILE A 391 -0.59 24.03 -3.92
N ILE A 392 -1.75 23.85 -4.52
CA ILE A 392 -3.02 23.60 -3.82
C ILE A 392 -3.18 22.10 -3.60
N VAL A 393 -3.56 21.70 -2.40
CA VAL A 393 -3.86 20.30 -2.06
C VAL A 393 -5.37 20.15 -1.93
N ALA A 394 -5.96 19.30 -2.76
CA ALA A 394 -7.38 19.00 -2.74
C ALA A 394 -7.64 17.60 -3.28
N ARG A 395 -8.59 16.88 -2.68
CA ARG A 395 -8.96 15.54 -3.13
C ARG A 395 -10.49 15.35 -3.09
N ASP A 396 -10.98 14.14 -2.96
CA ASP A 396 -12.36 13.70 -3.20
C ASP A 396 -13.46 14.67 -2.72
N ILE A 397 -13.57 14.91 -1.40
CA ILE A 397 -14.64 15.74 -0.83
C ILE A 397 -14.46 17.20 -1.23
N ALA A 398 -13.23 17.70 -1.25
CA ALA A 398 -12.95 19.06 -1.70
C ALA A 398 -13.35 19.26 -3.18
N HIS A 399 -13.03 18.30 -4.07
CA HIS A 399 -13.45 18.36 -5.47
C HIS A 399 -14.98 18.37 -5.62
N ALA A 400 -15.70 17.54 -4.86
CA ALA A 400 -17.16 17.54 -4.88
C ALA A 400 -17.74 18.90 -4.43
N LYS A 401 -17.18 19.51 -3.38
CA LYS A 401 -17.58 20.85 -2.90
C LYS A 401 -17.25 21.94 -3.94
N LEU A 402 -16.07 21.89 -4.57
CA LEU A 402 -15.68 22.82 -5.63
C LEU A 402 -16.59 22.69 -6.86
N LYS A 403 -16.98 21.47 -7.22
CA LYS A 403 -17.96 21.23 -8.29
C LYS A 403 -19.32 21.84 -7.94
N ALA A 404 -19.83 21.59 -6.74
CA ALA A 404 -21.09 22.17 -6.29
C ALA A 404 -21.07 23.72 -6.31
N ARG A 405 -19.91 24.32 -5.96
CA ARG A 405 -19.71 25.77 -6.05
C ARG A 405 -19.71 26.24 -7.50
N LEU A 406 -19.00 25.53 -8.40
CA LEU A 406 -19.01 25.84 -9.84
C LEU A 406 -20.45 25.83 -10.41
N ASP A 407 -21.24 24.80 -10.06
CA ASP A 407 -22.64 24.69 -10.48
C ASP A 407 -23.52 25.87 -10.00
N GLN A 408 -23.21 26.41 -8.81
CA GLN A 408 -23.98 27.50 -8.21
C GLN A 408 -23.56 28.89 -8.71
N THR A 409 -22.23 29.07 -8.89
CA THR A 409 -21.65 30.40 -9.15
C THR A 409 -21.20 30.62 -10.59
N GLY A 410 -21.04 29.52 -11.35
CA GLY A 410 -20.51 29.55 -12.72
C GLY A 410 -18.98 29.73 -12.77
N ASP A 411 -18.28 29.68 -11.63
CA ASP A 411 -16.82 29.87 -11.61
C ASP A 411 -16.13 29.11 -10.49
N LEU A 412 -14.82 28.82 -10.70
CA LEU A 412 -13.93 28.21 -9.74
C LEU A 412 -13.18 29.26 -8.91
N PRO A 413 -12.78 28.93 -7.65
CA PRO A 413 -11.94 29.82 -6.86
C PRO A 413 -10.61 30.15 -7.57
N GLN A 414 -10.11 31.35 -7.38
CA GLN A 414 -8.89 31.82 -8.04
C GLN A 414 -7.67 30.96 -7.73
N TYR A 415 -7.55 30.43 -6.50
CA TYR A 415 -6.41 29.58 -6.11
C TYR A 415 -6.32 28.28 -6.91
N ILE A 416 -7.44 27.72 -7.41
CA ILE A 416 -7.45 26.53 -8.28
C ILE A 416 -7.00 26.85 -9.71
N LYS A 417 -7.14 28.13 -10.13
CA LYS A 417 -6.71 28.61 -11.45
C LYS A 417 -5.21 28.99 -11.45
N ASP A 418 -4.75 29.57 -10.36
CA ASP A 418 -3.41 30.11 -10.28
C ASP A 418 -2.32 29.06 -9.99
N HIS A 419 -2.69 27.91 -9.41
CA HIS A 419 -1.71 26.93 -8.90
C HIS A 419 -2.03 25.51 -9.35
N PRO A 420 -0.97 24.65 -9.47
CA PRO A 420 -1.15 23.21 -9.61
C PRO A 420 -1.96 22.62 -8.45
N VAL A 421 -2.64 21.50 -8.70
CA VAL A 421 -3.44 20.80 -7.70
C VAL A 421 -2.83 19.42 -7.40
N LEU A 422 -2.37 19.22 -6.17
CA LEU A 422 -1.89 17.94 -5.65
C LEU A 422 -3.07 17.20 -5.00
N TYR A 423 -3.36 16.00 -5.47
CA TYR A 423 -4.34 15.13 -4.86
C TYR A 423 -3.70 14.41 -3.68
N ALA A 424 -3.91 14.93 -2.49
CA ALA A 424 -3.32 14.41 -1.26
C ALA A 424 -4.19 14.72 -0.03
N GLY A 425 -3.84 14.10 1.09
CA GLY A 425 -4.39 14.41 2.40
C GLY A 425 -3.35 14.03 3.46
N PRO A 426 -2.85 15.01 4.24
CA PRO A 426 -1.75 14.80 5.17
C PRO A 426 -2.14 13.89 6.34
N ALA A 427 -1.16 13.19 6.91
CA ALA A 427 -1.23 12.67 8.27
C ALA A 427 -1.12 13.82 9.29
N LYS A 428 -1.29 13.53 10.58
CA LYS A 428 -1.13 14.56 11.62
C LYS A 428 0.28 15.15 11.56
N THR A 429 0.36 16.45 11.79
CA THR A 429 1.63 17.19 11.81
C THR A 429 2.32 17.00 13.16
N PRO A 430 3.56 16.46 13.18
CA PRO A 430 4.37 16.40 14.39
C PRO A 430 4.75 17.80 14.87
N GLU A 431 4.94 17.94 16.18
CA GLU A 431 5.41 19.20 16.78
C GLU A 431 6.74 19.65 16.14
N GLY A 432 6.82 20.93 15.79
CA GLY A 432 8.00 21.55 15.19
C GLY A 432 8.23 21.21 13.72
N MET A 433 7.32 20.50 13.06
CA MET A 433 7.40 20.21 11.63
C MET A 433 6.36 21.03 10.84
N PRO A 434 6.65 21.34 9.56
CA PRO A 434 5.70 22.10 8.73
C PRO A 434 4.46 21.28 8.37
N CYS A 435 4.61 19.95 8.21
CA CYS A 435 3.55 19.07 7.73
C CYS A 435 3.76 17.64 8.24
N GLY A 436 2.66 16.90 8.44
CA GLY A 436 2.70 15.45 8.61
C GLY A 436 3.01 14.72 7.28
N SER A 437 3.24 13.42 7.33
CA SER A 437 3.49 12.64 6.11
C SER A 437 2.40 12.90 5.08
N MET A 438 2.80 13.36 3.88
CA MET A 438 1.90 13.68 2.79
C MET A 438 2.49 13.22 1.46
N GLY A 439 1.78 12.35 0.78
CA GLY A 439 2.10 11.87 -0.56
C GLY A 439 0.86 11.85 -1.45
N PRO A 440 1.03 11.59 -2.74
CA PRO A 440 -0.07 11.61 -3.69
C PRO A 440 -1.10 10.50 -3.41
N THR A 441 -2.38 10.80 -3.60
CA THR A 441 -3.45 9.80 -3.63
C THR A 441 -3.73 9.34 -5.07
N THR A 442 -4.53 8.29 -5.22
CA THR A 442 -4.94 7.74 -6.52
C THR A 442 -5.70 8.77 -7.34
N ALA A 443 -5.24 9.02 -8.56
CA ALA A 443 -5.70 10.11 -9.42
C ALA A 443 -7.11 9.91 -9.99
N ASN A 444 -7.45 8.68 -10.41
CA ASN A 444 -8.67 8.41 -11.21
C ASN A 444 -9.98 8.71 -10.50
N ARG A 445 -9.98 8.89 -9.18
CA ARG A 445 -11.18 9.30 -8.43
C ARG A 445 -11.63 10.71 -8.75
N MET A 446 -10.70 11.56 -9.21
CA MET A 446 -10.97 12.93 -9.60
C MET A 446 -11.17 13.11 -11.12
N ASP A 447 -11.09 12.04 -11.91
CA ASP A 447 -11.26 12.09 -13.37
C ASP A 447 -12.57 12.77 -13.82
N PRO A 448 -13.72 12.55 -13.15
CA PRO A 448 -14.99 13.18 -13.56
C PRO A 448 -15.01 14.71 -13.52
N TYR A 449 -14.09 15.33 -12.79
CA TYR A 449 -14.06 16.79 -12.62
C TYR A 449 -13.14 17.49 -13.63
N VAL A 450 -12.23 16.76 -14.29
CA VAL A 450 -11.08 17.34 -14.98
C VAL A 450 -11.47 18.21 -16.17
N ASP A 451 -12.28 17.69 -17.10
CA ASP A 451 -12.66 18.42 -18.32
C ASP A 451 -13.34 19.75 -17.98
N GLU A 452 -14.31 19.71 -17.05
CA GLU A 452 -15.08 20.89 -16.66
C GLU A 452 -14.23 21.90 -15.86
N PHE A 453 -13.34 21.44 -14.95
CA PHE A 453 -12.47 22.34 -14.21
C PHE A 453 -11.46 23.01 -15.14
N GLN A 454 -10.89 22.28 -16.10
CA GLN A 454 -9.98 22.84 -17.10
C GLN A 454 -10.68 23.82 -18.06
N ASP A 455 -11.94 23.57 -18.42
CA ASP A 455 -12.75 24.50 -19.22
C ASP A 455 -12.92 25.87 -18.53
N HIS A 456 -12.93 25.88 -17.19
CA HIS A 456 -12.98 27.10 -16.37
C HIS A 456 -11.58 27.60 -15.94
N GLY A 457 -10.51 27.07 -16.54
CA GLY A 457 -9.12 27.48 -16.29
C GLY A 457 -8.53 26.97 -14.97
N GLY A 458 -9.22 26.06 -14.27
CA GLY A 458 -8.75 25.45 -13.03
C GLY A 458 -8.09 24.08 -13.24
N SER A 459 -7.32 23.61 -12.27
CA SER A 459 -6.66 22.30 -12.32
C SER A 459 -5.86 22.02 -13.60
N MET A 460 -5.25 23.06 -14.18
CA MET A 460 -4.48 22.95 -15.43
C MET A 460 -3.28 22.04 -15.27
N ILE A 461 -2.72 21.94 -14.07
CA ILE A 461 -1.66 20.99 -13.70
C ILE A 461 -2.15 20.18 -12.51
N MET A 462 -2.31 18.89 -12.72
CA MET A 462 -2.72 17.93 -11.69
C MET A 462 -1.52 17.10 -11.27
N ILE A 463 -1.34 16.88 -9.96
CA ILE A 463 -0.26 16.07 -9.40
C ILE A 463 -0.88 14.95 -8.56
N ALA A 464 -0.61 13.69 -8.91
CA ALA A 464 -1.19 12.55 -8.18
C ALA A 464 -0.38 11.26 -8.49
N LYS A 465 -0.96 10.09 -8.22
CA LYS A 465 -0.37 8.80 -8.58
C LYS A 465 -1.35 7.92 -9.36
N GLY A 466 -0.79 7.03 -10.17
CA GLY A 466 -1.56 6.04 -10.92
C GLY A 466 -1.98 6.54 -12.31
N ASN A 467 -2.53 5.62 -13.09
CA ASN A 467 -3.04 5.90 -14.42
C ASN A 467 -4.39 6.64 -14.36
N ARG A 468 -4.68 7.38 -15.42
CA ARG A 468 -5.95 8.11 -15.61
C ARG A 468 -6.78 7.44 -16.71
N THR A 469 -8.04 7.88 -16.83
CA THR A 469 -8.91 7.51 -17.96
C THR A 469 -8.55 8.30 -19.21
N GLN A 470 -8.93 7.80 -20.39
CA GLN A 470 -8.73 8.49 -21.67
C GLN A 470 -9.36 9.89 -21.67
N ALA A 471 -10.48 10.08 -20.97
CA ALA A 471 -11.15 11.37 -20.84
C ALA A 471 -10.24 12.48 -20.27
N VAL A 472 -9.31 12.13 -19.36
CA VAL A 472 -8.34 13.09 -18.82
C VAL A 472 -7.27 13.43 -19.85
N THR A 473 -6.80 12.46 -20.62
CA THR A 473 -5.87 12.70 -21.73
C THR A 473 -6.47 13.62 -22.77
N ASP A 474 -7.74 13.39 -23.12
CA ASP A 474 -8.50 14.21 -24.06
C ASP A 474 -8.73 15.64 -23.53
N ALA A 475 -9.05 15.78 -22.24
CA ALA A 475 -9.19 17.07 -21.57
C ALA A 475 -7.88 17.86 -21.57
N CYS A 476 -6.76 17.24 -21.19
CA CYS A 476 -5.44 17.85 -21.23
C CYS A 476 -5.10 18.36 -22.65
N LYS A 477 -5.36 17.56 -23.68
CA LYS A 477 -5.18 17.96 -25.08
C LYS A 477 -6.09 19.13 -25.49
N LYS A 478 -7.34 19.10 -25.07
CA LYS A 478 -8.35 20.12 -25.43
C LYS A 478 -8.06 21.47 -24.78
N HIS A 479 -7.65 21.47 -23.51
CA HIS A 479 -7.52 22.68 -22.71
C HIS A 479 -6.04 23.11 -22.50
N GLY A 480 -5.06 22.31 -22.93
CA GLY A 480 -3.64 22.59 -22.71
C GLY A 480 -3.16 22.25 -21.30
N GLY A 481 -3.79 21.29 -20.64
CA GLY A 481 -3.45 20.87 -19.28
C GLY A 481 -2.40 19.75 -19.22
N PHE A 482 -1.96 19.44 -17.98
CA PHE A 482 -0.95 18.41 -17.71
C PHE A 482 -1.37 17.54 -16.53
N TYR A 483 -1.01 16.27 -16.58
CA TYR A 483 -0.99 15.38 -15.43
C TYR A 483 0.43 14.97 -15.10
N LEU A 484 0.87 15.29 -13.88
CA LEU A 484 2.16 14.93 -13.35
C LEU A 484 2.01 13.80 -12.32
N GLY A 485 2.83 12.77 -12.44
CA GLY A 485 2.90 11.70 -11.45
C GLY A 485 3.90 12.03 -10.36
N SER A 486 3.51 11.93 -9.10
CA SER A 486 4.44 11.92 -7.98
C SER A 486 4.59 10.51 -7.43
N ILE A 487 5.76 10.19 -6.84
CA ILE A 487 6.03 8.85 -6.32
C ILE A 487 5.04 8.53 -5.19
N GLY A 488 4.30 7.45 -5.37
CA GLY A 488 3.41 6.94 -4.34
C GLY A 488 4.16 6.06 -3.34
N GLY A 489 3.92 6.25 -2.06
CA GLY A 489 4.54 5.50 -0.97
C GLY A 489 5.42 6.37 -0.05
N PRO A 490 6.45 7.09 -0.55
CA PRO A 490 7.44 7.74 0.32
C PRO A 490 6.96 9.11 0.83
N ALA A 491 5.94 9.11 1.67
CA ALA A 491 5.31 10.34 2.15
C ALA A 491 6.12 11.09 3.23
N ALA A 492 6.89 10.38 4.04
CA ALA A 492 7.69 10.99 5.10
C ALA A 492 8.79 11.89 4.53
N ILE A 493 9.53 11.39 3.53
CA ILE A 493 10.63 12.16 2.91
C ILE A 493 10.11 13.34 2.10
N LEU A 494 8.98 13.21 1.40
CA LEU A 494 8.38 14.33 0.68
C LEU A 494 8.02 15.47 1.63
N SER A 495 7.41 15.14 2.77
CA SER A 495 7.06 16.13 3.79
C SER A 495 8.28 16.77 4.43
N MET A 496 9.32 15.98 4.73
CA MET A 496 10.52 16.49 5.38
C MET A 496 11.36 17.36 4.44
N ASN A 497 11.53 16.94 3.20
CA ASN A 497 12.47 17.59 2.28
C ASN A 497 11.81 18.67 1.42
N SER A 498 10.61 18.43 0.92
CA SER A 498 10.02 19.28 -0.11
C SER A 498 8.97 20.24 0.41
N ILE A 499 8.21 19.93 1.47
CA ILE A 499 7.13 20.79 1.97
C ILE A 499 7.69 21.74 3.03
N LYS A 500 7.60 23.05 2.77
CA LYS A 500 8.14 24.10 3.66
C LYS A 500 7.07 24.74 4.54
N SER A 501 5.85 24.82 4.07
CA SER A 501 4.71 25.32 4.84
C SER A 501 3.40 24.73 4.36
N ILE A 502 2.39 24.75 5.22
CA ILE A 502 1.02 24.33 4.92
C ILE A 502 0.05 25.26 5.64
N GLU A 503 -0.99 25.70 4.95
CA GLU A 503 -2.11 26.46 5.52
C GLU A 503 -3.44 25.95 4.98
N CYS A 504 -4.50 25.95 5.79
CA CYS A 504 -5.84 25.61 5.35
C CYS A 504 -6.46 26.83 4.63
N VAL A 505 -6.90 26.64 3.40
CA VAL A 505 -7.51 27.68 2.57
C VAL A 505 -9.03 27.65 2.68
N GLU A 506 -9.63 26.44 2.63
CA GLU A 506 -11.08 26.30 2.61
C GLU A 506 -11.50 24.93 3.17
N PHE A 507 -12.72 24.83 3.67
CA PHE A 507 -13.36 23.62 4.21
C PHE A 507 -12.62 22.96 5.40
N PRO A 508 -12.21 23.71 6.44
CA PRO A 508 -11.49 23.14 7.58
C PRO A 508 -12.27 22.03 8.31
N GLU A 509 -13.60 22.04 8.21
CA GLU A 509 -14.49 21.06 8.85
C GLU A 509 -14.32 19.64 8.34
N ILE A 510 -13.80 19.47 7.12
CA ILE A 510 -13.55 18.13 6.54
C ILE A 510 -12.13 17.61 6.81
N GLY A 511 -11.38 18.28 7.67
CA GLY A 511 -10.08 17.81 8.20
C GLY A 511 -9.05 17.57 7.10
N MET A 512 -8.52 16.35 6.97
CA MET A 512 -7.51 16.02 5.96
C MET A 512 -7.98 16.17 4.50
N GLU A 513 -9.29 16.24 4.29
CA GLU A 513 -9.92 16.47 2.98
C GLU A 513 -10.11 17.96 2.66
N ALA A 514 -9.76 18.87 3.59
CA ALA A 514 -9.80 20.31 3.39
C ALA A 514 -8.95 20.74 2.18
N VAL A 515 -9.19 21.95 1.69
CA VAL A 515 -8.28 22.57 0.72
C VAL A 515 -7.12 23.20 1.48
N TRP A 516 -5.91 22.74 1.13
CA TRP A 516 -4.69 23.26 1.72
C TRP A 516 -3.87 23.98 0.66
N LYS A 517 -3.09 24.96 1.08
CA LYS A 517 -2.03 25.58 0.29
C LYS A 517 -0.71 25.22 0.91
N ILE A 518 0.20 24.66 0.09
CA ILE A 518 1.54 24.28 0.50
C ILE A 518 2.58 25.05 -0.30
N ARG A 519 3.69 25.36 0.34
CA ARG A 519 4.92 25.81 -0.31
C ARG A 519 5.87 24.64 -0.45
N VAL A 520 6.36 24.39 -1.66
CA VAL A 520 7.30 23.31 -1.91
C VAL A 520 8.62 23.84 -2.50
N GLU A 521 9.69 23.10 -2.23
CA GLU A 521 11.00 23.23 -2.87
C GLU A 521 11.45 21.85 -3.36
N ASP A 522 11.93 21.78 -4.59
CA ASP A 522 12.42 20.57 -5.24
C ASP A 522 11.46 19.36 -5.09
N PHE A 523 10.17 19.60 -5.25
CA PHE A 523 9.16 18.53 -5.17
C PHE A 523 9.24 17.66 -6.43
N PRO A 524 9.52 16.33 -6.30
CA PRO A 524 9.73 15.47 -7.46
C PRO A 524 8.42 15.05 -8.13
N ALA A 525 8.38 15.17 -9.46
CA ALA A 525 7.26 14.69 -10.27
C ALA A 525 7.74 14.24 -11.65
N PHE A 526 6.84 13.59 -12.41
CA PHE A 526 7.05 13.10 -13.77
C PHE A 526 5.90 13.53 -14.66
N ILE A 527 6.17 14.00 -15.88
CA ILE A 527 5.12 14.29 -16.85
C ILE A 527 4.52 12.96 -17.31
N LEU A 528 3.25 12.72 -17.01
CA LEU A 528 2.54 11.49 -17.38
C LEU A 528 1.51 11.69 -18.50
N VAL A 529 0.82 12.84 -18.51
CA VAL A 529 -0.04 13.26 -19.63
C VAL A 529 0.31 14.70 -19.97
N ASP A 530 0.46 14.99 -21.26
CA ASP A 530 0.81 16.32 -21.75
C ASP A 530 -0.35 16.99 -22.51
N ASP A 531 -0.15 18.27 -22.83
CA ASP A 531 -1.06 19.14 -23.58
C ASP A 531 -1.25 18.72 -25.06
N LYS A 532 -0.49 17.75 -25.55
CA LYS A 532 -0.58 17.20 -26.91
C LYS A 532 -1.40 15.92 -26.97
N GLY A 533 -1.81 15.39 -25.81
CA GLY A 533 -2.54 14.14 -25.67
C GLY A 533 -1.64 12.91 -25.68
N ASN A 534 -0.37 13.08 -25.35
CA ASN A 534 0.51 11.95 -25.06
C ASN A 534 0.25 11.46 -23.65
N ASP A 535 0.13 10.15 -23.49
CA ASP A 535 -0.09 9.47 -22.20
C ASP A 535 0.99 8.41 -22.02
N PHE A 536 1.76 8.54 -20.94
CA PHE A 536 2.82 7.62 -20.57
C PHE A 536 2.34 6.15 -20.56
N PHE A 537 1.17 5.90 -19.98
CA PHE A 537 0.66 4.53 -19.81
C PHE A 537 0.22 3.88 -21.14
N THR A 538 -0.24 4.69 -22.11
CA THR A 538 -0.61 4.20 -23.44
C THR A 538 0.59 4.03 -24.36
N GLN A 539 1.67 4.76 -24.11
CA GLN A 539 2.94 4.72 -24.87
C GLN A 539 3.99 3.79 -24.24
N LEU A 540 3.63 3.12 -23.16
CA LEU A 540 4.53 2.24 -22.43
C LEU A 540 5.04 1.11 -23.32
N LYS A 541 6.37 0.94 -23.36
CA LYS A 541 7.02 -0.16 -24.05
C LYS A 541 7.24 -1.32 -23.07
N PRO A 542 6.98 -2.57 -23.50
CA PRO A 542 7.37 -3.73 -22.72
C PRO A 542 8.87 -3.67 -22.41
N TRP A 543 9.22 -3.99 -21.15
CA TRP A 543 10.61 -4.15 -20.80
C TRP A 543 11.17 -5.44 -21.44
N THR A 544 12.35 -5.35 -21.99
CA THR A 544 13.09 -6.49 -22.54
C THR A 544 14.48 -6.52 -21.94
N PRO A 545 15.00 -7.71 -21.57
CA PRO A 545 16.38 -7.85 -21.11
C PRO A 545 17.35 -7.22 -22.12
N THR A 546 18.32 -6.44 -21.63
CA THR A 546 19.45 -6.05 -22.46
C THR A 546 20.29 -7.27 -22.71
N CYS A 547 20.28 -7.81 -23.94
CA CYS A 547 21.23 -8.83 -24.35
C CYS A 547 22.64 -8.23 -24.28
N ASN A 548 23.35 -8.48 -23.20
CA ASN A 548 24.80 -8.31 -23.20
C ASN A 548 25.39 -9.45 -24.04
N HIS A 549 25.74 -9.15 -25.29
CA HIS A 549 26.61 -9.99 -26.12
C HIS A 549 28.07 -9.84 -25.68
#